data_ed3d7606222f14a1646d5956e7463f1d
#
_entry.id   ed3d7606222f14a1646d5956e7463f1d
#
_cell.length_a   1.000
_cell.length_b   1.000
_cell.length_c   1.000
_cell.angle_alpha   90.00
_cell.angle_beta   90.00
_cell.angle_gamma   90.00
#
_symmetry.space_group_name_H-M   'P 1'
#
loop_
_entity.id
_entity.type
_entity.pdbx_description
1 polymer ?
#
loop_
_entity_poly.entity_id
_entity_poly.type
_entity_poly.pdbx_seq_one_letter_code
_entity_poly.pdbx_strand_id
1 'polypeptide(L)'
;MIQIDLSQAKLPESVESYKDKVAEIHKMIHEKTGAGNDFLGWVELPTDYDKDEFARIQKKAKELSEEIDVLLVCGIGGSYLGARAAIEAINGLYPTNKVQIIYIGNTFSSTYLAQVKNYVKDKEFGINVISKS
;
A
#
# COMPACT_ATOMS: atom_id res chain seq x y z
N MET A 1 0.74 21.66 2.49
CA MET A 1 -0.16 21.64 1.30
C MET A 1 0.70 21.23 0.10
N ILE A 2 0.27 20.28 -0.71
CA ILE A 2 0.98 19.87 -1.93
C ILE A 2 0.65 20.91 -3.02
N GLN A 3 1.68 21.43 -3.69
CA GLN A 3 1.54 22.32 -4.85
C GLN A 3 2.12 21.62 -6.06
N ILE A 4 1.45 21.75 -7.20
CA ILE A 4 1.91 21.23 -8.49
C ILE A 4 2.25 22.42 -9.38
N ASP A 5 3.52 22.51 -9.79
CA ASP A 5 4.00 23.53 -10.74
C ASP A 5 4.18 22.87 -12.12
N LEU A 6 3.40 23.32 -13.09
CA LEU A 6 3.42 22.85 -14.47
C LEU A 6 4.18 23.78 -15.41
N SER A 7 4.83 24.82 -14.90
CA SER A 7 5.50 25.83 -15.73
C SER A 7 6.58 25.26 -16.67
N GLN A 8 7.17 24.12 -16.30
CA GLN A 8 8.18 23.41 -17.11
C GLN A 8 7.61 22.19 -17.86
N ALA A 9 6.32 21.90 -17.71
CA ALA A 9 5.69 20.77 -18.40
C ALA A 9 5.41 21.13 -19.87
N LYS A 10 5.92 20.32 -20.79
CA LYS A 10 5.61 20.44 -22.23
C LYS A 10 4.33 19.67 -22.54
N LEU A 11 3.21 20.23 -22.16
CA LEU A 11 1.91 19.62 -22.42
C LEU A 11 1.43 19.98 -23.84
N PRO A 12 0.82 19.05 -24.58
CA PRO A 12 0.26 19.33 -25.91
C PRO A 12 -0.92 20.31 -25.86
N GLU A 13 -1.64 20.31 -24.72
CA GLU A 13 -2.79 21.18 -24.45
C GLU A 13 -2.73 21.70 -23.02
N SER A 14 -3.46 22.77 -22.73
CA SER A 14 -3.64 23.29 -21.36
C SER A 14 -4.38 22.24 -20.50
N VAL A 15 -4.00 22.15 -19.22
CA VAL A 15 -4.69 21.24 -18.26
C VAL A 15 -6.17 21.60 -18.13
N GLU A 16 -6.50 22.88 -18.24
CA GLU A 16 -7.89 23.38 -18.18
C GLU A 16 -8.77 22.81 -19.30
N SER A 17 -8.18 22.47 -20.48
CA SER A 17 -8.94 21.87 -21.58
C SER A 17 -9.55 20.51 -21.25
N TYR A 18 -9.00 19.81 -20.23
CA TYR A 18 -9.50 18.50 -19.77
C TYR A 18 -10.57 18.59 -18.69
N LYS A 19 -10.92 19.78 -18.20
CA LYS A 19 -11.80 19.97 -17.05
C LYS A 19 -13.14 19.29 -17.21
N ASP A 20 -13.82 19.50 -18.32
CA ASP A 20 -15.17 18.95 -18.56
C ASP A 20 -15.12 17.42 -18.71
N LYS A 21 -14.12 16.93 -19.43
CA LYS A 21 -13.89 15.48 -19.58
C LYS A 21 -13.59 14.79 -18.24
N VAL A 22 -12.77 15.42 -17.41
CA VAL A 22 -12.45 14.90 -16.07
C VAL A 22 -13.71 14.91 -15.19
N ALA A 23 -14.52 15.96 -15.25
CA ALA A 23 -15.78 16.04 -14.49
C ALA A 23 -16.77 14.94 -14.89
N GLU A 24 -16.89 14.67 -16.20
CA GLU A 24 -17.74 13.59 -16.72
C GLU A 24 -17.25 12.22 -16.23
N ILE A 25 -15.95 11.94 -16.35
CA ILE A 25 -15.34 10.67 -15.90
C ILE A 25 -15.48 10.52 -14.36
N HIS A 26 -15.27 11.59 -13.61
CA HIS A 26 -15.43 11.59 -12.16
C HIS A 26 -16.87 11.21 -11.77
N LYS A 27 -17.87 11.82 -12.43
CA LYS A 27 -19.28 11.47 -12.23
C LYS A 27 -19.53 9.99 -12.55
N MET A 28 -19.04 9.50 -13.69
CA MET A 28 -19.17 8.11 -14.11
C MET A 28 -18.60 7.12 -13.10
N ILE A 29 -17.45 7.44 -12.47
CA ILE A 29 -16.84 6.60 -11.44
C ILE A 29 -17.75 6.53 -10.20
N HIS A 30 -18.23 7.66 -9.70
CA HIS A 30 -19.06 7.70 -8.49
C HIS A 30 -20.45 7.11 -8.71
N GLU A 31 -21.03 7.26 -9.91
CA GLU A 31 -22.32 6.67 -10.28
C GLU A 31 -22.18 5.20 -10.72
N LYS A 32 -20.95 4.68 -10.84
CA LYS A 32 -20.66 3.29 -11.25
C LYS A 32 -21.30 2.93 -12.59
N THR A 33 -21.30 3.86 -13.57
CA THR A 33 -21.97 3.70 -14.87
C THR A 33 -21.02 3.32 -16.02
N GLY A 34 -19.70 3.34 -15.78
CA GLY A 34 -18.68 3.02 -16.77
C GLY A 34 -18.35 1.52 -16.86
N ALA A 35 -17.60 1.15 -17.88
CA ALA A 35 -17.02 -0.18 -17.99
C ALA A 35 -16.08 -0.46 -16.81
N GLY A 36 -16.15 -1.66 -16.23
CA GLY A 36 -15.37 -2.04 -15.06
C GLY A 36 -15.94 -1.53 -13.72
N ASN A 37 -17.20 -1.14 -13.69
CA ASN A 37 -17.90 -0.68 -12.49
C ASN A 37 -17.90 -1.71 -11.34
N ASP A 38 -17.76 -3.00 -11.63
CA ASP A 38 -17.64 -4.06 -10.63
C ASP A 38 -16.34 -3.95 -9.78
N PHE A 39 -15.36 -3.17 -10.24
CA PHE A 39 -14.06 -3.01 -9.59
C PHE A 39 -13.90 -1.67 -8.87
N LEU A 40 -14.97 -0.98 -8.54
CA LEU A 40 -14.97 0.36 -7.91
C LEU A 40 -15.13 0.35 -6.38
N GLY A 41 -14.96 -0.78 -5.71
CA GLY A 41 -15.05 -0.87 -4.24
C GLY A 41 -14.05 0.05 -3.51
N TRP A 42 -12.95 0.38 -4.13
CA TRP A 42 -11.91 1.27 -3.57
C TRP A 42 -12.35 2.73 -3.45
N VAL A 43 -13.35 3.18 -4.23
CA VAL A 43 -13.77 4.59 -4.27
C VAL A 43 -14.33 5.04 -2.93
N GLU A 44 -15.16 4.22 -2.30
CA GLU A 44 -15.84 4.53 -1.04
C GLU A 44 -15.12 3.94 0.19
N LEU A 45 -14.17 3.02 -0.04
CA LEU A 45 -13.44 2.32 1.02
C LEU A 45 -12.86 3.23 2.11
N PRO A 46 -12.36 4.45 1.85
CA PRO A 46 -11.85 5.33 2.90
C PRO A 46 -12.89 5.77 3.92
N THR A 47 -14.18 5.74 3.55
CA THR A 47 -15.29 6.18 4.40
C THR A 47 -16.23 5.03 4.77
N ASP A 48 -16.41 4.09 3.86
CA ASP A 48 -17.35 2.95 4.00
C ASP A 48 -16.56 1.63 3.98
N TYR A 49 -15.86 1.35 5.08
CA TYR A 49 -15.13 0.11 5.31
C TYR A 49 -15.73 -0.70 6.46
N ASP A 50 -15.49 -1.99 6.47
CA ASP A 50 -15.89 -2.89 7.56
C ASP A 50 -15.17 -2.50 8.87
N LYS A 51 -15.92 -1.91 9.80
CA LYS A 51 -15.39 -1.43 11.08
C LYS A 51 -14.97 -2.58 11.99
N ASP A 52 -15.66 -3.71 11.93
CA ASP A 52 -15.37 -4.88 12.76
C ASP A 52 -14.11 -5.58 12.26
N GLU A 53 -13.96 -5.69 10.94
CA GLU A 53 -12.71 -6.17 10.34
C GLU A 53 -11.53 -5.28 10.70
N PHE A 54 -11.69 -3.97 10.58
CA PHE A 54 -10.64 -3.02 10.94
C PHE A 54 -10.24 -3.13 12.42
N ALA A 55 -11.21 -3.27 13.32
CA ALA A 55 -10.94 -3.48 14.74
C ALA A 55 -10.16 -4.79 15.00
N ARG A 56 -10.47 -5.87 14.26
CA ARG A 56 -9.71 -7.13 14.32
C ARG A 56 -8.28 -6.96 13.83
N ILE A 57 -8.07 -6.20 12.74
CA ILE A 57 -6.74 -5.87 12.22
C ILE A 57 -5.93 -5.11 13.27
N GLN A 58 -6.50 -4.08 13.86
CA GLN A 58 -5.83 -3.28 14.90
C GLN A 58 -5.44 -4.14 16.11
N LYS A 59 -6.37 -4.99 16.57
CA LYS A 59 -6.11 -5.92 17.69
C LYS A 59 -4.93 -6.84 17.34
N LYS A 60 -4.96 -7.47 16.15
CA LYS A 60 -3.90 -8.39 15.72
C LYS A 60 -2.55 -7.69 15.54
N ALA A 61 -2.55 -6.48 14.99
CA ALA A 61 -1.34 -5.68 14.87
C ALA A 61 -0.72 -5.36 16.24
N LYS A 62 -1.54 -5.05 17.23
CA LYS A 62 -1.08 -4.82 18.60
C LYS A 62 -0.47 -6.07 19.21
N GLU A 63 -1.15 -7.23 19.13
CA GLU A 63 -0.63 -8.51 19.60
C GLU A 63 0.73 -8.82 18.99
N LEU A 64 0.82 -8.77 17.66
CA LEU A 64 2.07 -9.02 16.95
C LEU A 64 3.18 -8.04 17.36
N SER A 65 2.85 -6.76 17.58
CA SER A 65 3.85 -5.77 17.99
C SER A 65 4.49 -6.06 19.36
N GLU A 66 3.84 -6.87 20.18
CA GLU A 66 4.34 -7.30 21.49
C GLU A 66 5.17 -8.59 21.38
N GLU A 67 4.85 -9.45 20.42
CA GLU A 67 5.37 -10.81 20.28
C GLU A 67 6.60 -10.93 19.35
N ILE A 68 6.70 -10.08 18.30
CA ILE A 68 7.71 -10.24 17.25
C ILE A 68 8.68 -9.07 17.15
N ASP A 69 9.88 -9.35 16.64
CA ASP A 69 10.90 -8.36 16.28
C ASP A 69 10.81 -7.96 14.80
N VAL A 70 10.39 -8.89 13.95
CA VAL A 70 10.36 -8.71 12.49
C VAL A 70 9.04 -9.20 11.91
N LEU A 71 8.42 -8.39 11.05
CA LEU A 71 7.31 -8.80 10.19
C LEU A 71 7.80 -8.91 8.74
N LEU A 72 7.78 -10.12 8.20
CA LEU A 72 8.04 -10.36 6.79
C LEU A 72 6.73 -10.19 6.00
N VAL A 73 6.68 -9.25 5.07
CA VAL A 73 5.53 -9.05 4.18
C VAL A 73 5.86 -9.65 2.82
N CYS A 74 5.23 -10.78 2.53
CA CYS A 74 5.42 -11.54 1.30
C CYS A 74 4.35 -11.17 0.28
N GLY A 75 4.72 -10.43 -0.75
CA GLY A 75 3.80 -10.00 -1.81
C GLY A 75 4.52 -9.32 -2.96
N ILE A 76 3.79 -9.06 -4.04
CA ILE A 76 4.32 -8.39 -5.23
C ILE A 76 3.38 -7.26 -5.68
N GLY A 77 3.95 -6.20 -6.23
CA GLY A 77 3.20 -5.08 -6.80
C GLY A 77 2.25 -4.43 -5.78
N GLY A 78 0.98 -4.30 -6.15
CA GLY A 78 -0.06 -3.67 -5.32
C GLY A 78 -0.28 -4.32 -3.96
N SER A 79 0.14 -5.58 -3.77
CA SER A 79 0.01 -6.27 -2.49
C SER A 79 0.88 -5.68 -1.38
N TYR A 80 1.93 -4.92 -1.70
CA TYR A 80 2.78 -4.32 -0.67
C TYR A 80 3.15 -2.86 -0.93
N LEU A 81 3.16 -2.40 -2.19
CA LEU A 81 3.70 -1.07 -2.53
C LEU A 81 2.92 0.08 -1.87
N GLY A 82 1.58 0.00 -1.84
CA GLY A 82 0.75 1.02 -1.20
C GLY A 82 0.98 1.09 0.31
N ALA A 83 0.99 -0.05 0.98
CA ALA A 83 1.28 -0.15 2.41
C ALA A 83 2.71 0.35 2.71
N ARG A 84 3.70 -0.06 1.91
CA ARG A 84 5.08 0.40 2.03
C ARG A 84 5.20 1.91 1.90
N ALA A 85 4.56 2.49 0.88
CA ALA A 85 4.58 3.94 0.68
C ALA A 85 4.03 4.71 1.90
N ALA A 86 2.90 4.26 2.45
CA ALA A 86 2.32 4.86 3.65
C ALA A 86 3.23 4.69 4.89
N ILE A 87 3.77 3.51 5.11
CA ILE A 87 4.65 3.20 6.24
C ILE A 87 5.94 4.05 6.17
N GLU A 88 6.59 4.11 5.01
CA GLU A 88 7.81 4.90 4.83
C GLU A 88 7.55 6.41 4.91
N ALA A 89 6.38 6.88 4.45
CA ALA A 89 5.98 8.28 4.58
C ALA A 89 5.77 8.71 6.04
N ILE A 90 5.25 7.81 6.89
CA ILE A 90 4.96 8.09 8.29
C ILE A 90 6.20 7.89 9.16
N ASN A 91 6.92 6.79 8.96
CA ASN A 91 8.02 6.37 9.84
C ASN A 91 9.41 6.78 9.33
N GLY A 92 9.52 7.24 8.09
CA GLY A 92 10.80 7.46 7.43
C GLY A 92 11.47 6.16 6.96
N LEU A 93 12.60 6.32 6.27
CA LEU A 93 13.37 5.17 5.72
C LEU A 93 14.14 4.39 6.79
N TYR A 94 14.39 5.00 7.94
CA TYR A 94 15.14 4.40 9.05
C TYR A 94 14.31 4.46 10.34
N PRO A 95 13.22 3.68 10.41
CA PRO A 95 12.33 3.71 11.56
C PRO A 95 13.01 3.14 12.80
N THR A 96 12.67 3.73 13.95
CA THR A 96 13.12 3.26 15.29
C THR A 96 12.05 2.40 15.98
N ASN A 97 11.08 1.93 15.24
CA ASN A 97 9.98 1.11 15.77
C ASN A 97 10.52 -0.25 16.26
N LYS A 98 9.87 -0.81 17.28
CA LYS A 98 10.23 -2.12 17.84
C LYS A 98 10.20 -3.21 16.77
N VAL A 99 9.13 -3.26 15.97
CA VAL A 99 8.98 -4.26 14.91
C VAL A 99 9.51 -3.70 13.59
N GLN A 100 10.47 -4.41 13.02
CA GLN A 100 10.97 -4.10 11.68
C GLN A 100 10.13 -4.79 10.61
N ILE A 101 9.78 -4.06 9.55
CA ILE A 101 9.06 -4.62 8.40
C ILE A 101 10.03 -4.86 7.26
N ILE A 102 10.06 -6.10 6.76
CA ILE A 102 10.89 -6.50 5.61
C ILE A 102 9.98 -7.04 4.52
N TYR A 103 10.11 -6.51 3.31
CA TYR A 103 9.32 -6.91 2.16
C TYR A 103 10.03 -8.00 1.36
N ILE A 104 9.35 -9.13 1.15
CA ILE A 104 9.86 -10.29 0.40
C ILE A 104 8.85 -10.71 -0.68
N GLY A 105 9.28 -11.59 -1.59
CA GLY A 105 8.41 -12.09 -2.67
C GLY A 105 8.40 -11.22 -3.93
N ASN A 106 9.12 -10.11 -3.93
CA ASN A 106 9.26 -9.19 -5.06
C ASN A 106 10.51 -9.44 -5.93
N THR A 107 11.26 -10.47 -5.62
CA THR A 107 12.48 -10.88 -6.35
C THR A 107 12.67 -12.38 -6.31
N PHE A 108 13.30 -12.92 -7.34
CA PHE A 108 13.74 -14.32 -7.40
C PHE A 108 15.18 -14.54 -6.92
N SER A 109 15.80 -13.52 -6.30
CA SER A 109 17.17 -13.62 -5.81
C SER A 109 17.29 -14.60 -4.64
N SER A 110 17.95 -15.74 -4.87
CA SER A 110 18.29 -16.70 -3.81
C SER A 110 19.24 -16.10 -2.77
N THR A 111 20.14 -15.22 -3.19
CA THR A 111 21.05 -14.49 -2.29
C THR A 111 20.28 -13.60 -1.34
N TYR A 112 19.29 -12.82 -1.84
CA TYR A 112 18.46 -12.00 -1.01
C TYR A 112 17.68 -12.83 0.03
N LEU A 113 17.07 -13.92 -0.41
CA LEU A 113 16.34 -14.82 0.49
C LEU A 113 17.25 -15.43 1.57
N ALA A 114 18.46 -15.84 1.19
CA ALA A 114 19.44 -16.36 2.14
C ALA A 114 19.86 -15.31 3.18
N GLN A 115 20.02 -14.04 2.77
CA GLN A 115 20.32 -12.94 3.67
C GLN A 115 19.16 -12.69 4.64
N VAL A 116 17.91 -12.67 4.15
CA VAL A 116 16.72 -12.51 5.00
C VAL A 116 16.61 -13.66 6.01
N LYS A 117 16.77 -14.91 5.56
CA LYS A 117 16.78 -16.08 6.45
C LYS A 117 17.84 -15.97 7.55
N ASN A 118 19.05 -15.56 7.19
CA ASN A 118 20.13 -15.38 8.15
C ASN A 118 19.84 -14.23 9.13
N TYR A 119 19.20 -13.16 8.66
CA TYR A 119 18.86 -12.00 9.47
C TYR A 119 17.81 -12.32 10.54
N VAL A 120 16.81 -13.14 10.20
CA VAL A 120 15.72 -13.49 11.14
C VAL A 120 15.99 -14.75 11.98
N LYS A 121 17.14 -15.40 11.77
CA LYS A 121 17.50 -16.69 12.37
C LYS A 121 17.33 -16.75 13.89
N ASP A 122 17.70 -15.67 14.58
CA ASP A 122 17.71 -15.59 16.03
C ASP A 122 16.70 -14.53 16.53
N LYS A 123 15.63 -14.27 15.77
CA LYS A 123 14.58 -13.29 16.06
C LYS A 123 13.21 -13.93 16.05
N GLU A 124 12.33 -13.40 16.86
CA GLU A 124 10.91 -13.70 16.75
C GLU A 124 10.35 -12.99 15.52
N PHE A 125 9.79 -13.73 14.58
CA PHE A 125 9.27 -13.13 13.36
C PHE A 125 7.90 -13.69 12.96
N GLY A 126 7.10 -12.84 12.35
CA GLY A 126 5.84 -13.19 11.70
C GLY A 126 5.94 -13.09 10.19
N ILE A 127 5.06 -13.79 9.47
CA ILE A 127 4.96 -13.70 8.02
C ILE A 127 3.53 -13.34 7.64
N ASN A 128 3.37 -12.24 6.90
CA ASN A 128 2.11 -11.86 6.26
C ASN A 128 2.21 -12.16 4.76
N VAL A 129 1.44 -13.13 4.28
CA VAL A 129 1.44 -13.55 2.87
C VAL A 129 0.22 -12.97 2.19
N ILE A 130 0.45 -12.18 1.13
CA ILE A 130 -0.59 -11.57 0.30
C ILE A 130 -0.43 -12.15 -1.10
N SER A 131 -1.13 -13.26 -1.34
CA SER A 131 -1.06 -13.98 -2.61
C SER A 131 -1.90 -13.26 -3.68
N LYS A 132 -1.34 -13.17 -4.87
CA LYS A 132 -2.14 -12.96 -6.07
C LYS A 132 -2.74 -14.31 -6.42
N SER A 133 -4.00 -14.51 -6.11
CA SER A 133 -4.76 -15.76 -6.29
C SER A 133 -4.34 -16.60 -7.47
#